data_b7e15584e74bf459cf06eaa374ccbc18
#
_entry.id   b7e15584e74bf459cf06eaa374ccbc18
#
_cell.length_a   1.000
_cell.length_b   1.000
_cell.length_c   1.000
_cell.angle_alpha   90.00
_cell.angle_beta   90.00
_cell.angle_gamma   90.00
#
_symmetry.space_group_name_H-M   'P 1'
#
loop_
_entity.id
_entity.type
_entity.pdbx_description
1 polymer ?
#
loop_
_entity_poly.entity_id
_entity_poly.type
_entity_poly.pdbx_seq_one_letter_code
_entity_poly.pdbx_strand_id
1 'polypeptide(L)'
;MIQTEALHAYLKEAVDLLRSLISFTKEDIEDIKLAHHEVVFDRCNTKSVAVREFEYARSRIDQEIVRLSQQYPHLKISDILDEKADALLADMRKLLEELKAINRHYAHIAFAVSEFYTSAANMLIPRVKSDYKGSTMQSQLLRIHV
;
A
#
# COMPACT_ATOMS: atom_id res chain seq x y z
N MET A 1 23.17 12.25 24.79
CA MET A 1 22.16 12.63 23.83
C MET A 1 21.85 11.44 22.91
N ILE A 2 20.57 11.08 22.77
CA ILE A 2 20.15 9.95 21.95
C ILE A 2 20.17 10.37 20.49
N GLN A 3 20.88 9.61 19.64
CA GLN A 3 20.96 9.89 18.21
C GLN A 3 19.83 9.19 17.48
N THR A 4 18.86 9.95 17.01
CA THR A 4 17.65 9.45 16.36
C THR A 4 17.54 9.85 14.88
N GLU A 5 18.59 10.41 14.30
CA GLU A 5 18.55 10.87 12.91
C GLU A 5 18.25 9.75 11.92
N ALA A 6 18.85 8.57 12.12
CA ALA A 6 18.59 7.42 11.27
C ALA A 6 17.12 6.96 11.38
N LEU A 7 16.61 6.94 12.61
CA LEU A 7 15.20 6.58 12.86
C LEU A 7 14.27 7.57 12.17
N HIS A 8 14.55 8.87 12.28
CA HIS A 8 13.75 9.89 11.59
C HIS A 8 13.76 9.70 10.07
N ALA A 9 14.93 9.39 9.51
CA ALA A 9 15.05 9.17 8.06
C ALA A 9 14.22 7.97 7.62
N TYR A 10 14.28 6.86 8.34
CA TYR A 10 13.52 5.64 7.99
C TYR A 10 12.02 5.87 8.14
N LEU A 11 11.60 6.56 9.20
CA LEU A 11 10.19 6.89 9.41
C LEU A 11 9.66 7.81 8.32
N LYS A 12 10.44 8.82 7.94
CA LYS A 12 10.06 9.74 6.86
C LYS A 12 9.92 9.00 5.53
N GLU A 13 10.85 8.11 5.23
CA GLU A 13 10.79 7.29 4.02
C GLU A 13 9.52 6.45 4.00
N ALA A 14 9.18 5.79 5.10
CA ALA A 14 7.96 4.99 5.21
C ALA A 14 6.71 5.85 5.01
N VAL A 15 6.66 7.02 5.62
CA VAL A 15 5.53 7.96 5.46
C VAL A 15 5.39 8.40 4.00
N ASP A 16 6.49 8.76 3.35
CA ASP A 16 6.46 9.19 1.95
C ASP A 16 6.01 8.06 1.01
N LEU A 17 6.45 6.83 1.27
CA LEU A 17 6.03 5.66 0.50
C LEU A 17 4.52 5.38 0.68
N LEU A 18 4.00 5.53 1.88
CA LEU A 18 2.57 5.38 2.12
C LEU A 18 1.75 6.44 1.38
N ARG A 19 2.21 7.69 1.35
CA ARG A 19 1.56 8.75 0.59
C ARG A 19 1.54 8.44 -0.89
N SER A 20 2.65 7.91 -1.42
CA SER A 20 2.73 7.50 -2.83
C SER A 20 1.75 6.36 -3.13
N LEU A 21 1.68 5.36 -2.27
CA LEU A 21 0.75 4.23 -2.45
C LEU A 21 -0.71 4.68 -2.42
N ILE A 22 -1.05 5.60 -1.54
CA ILE A 22 -2.39 6.18 -1.47
C ILE A 22 -2.70 6.93 -2.76
N SER A 23 -1.76 7.75 -3.24
CA SER A 23 -1.91 8.52 -4.48
C SER A 23 -2.12 7.60 -5.68
N PHE A 24 -1.29 6.57 -5.82
CA PHE A 24 -1.41 5.59 -6.91
C PHE A 24 -2.77 4.88 -6.86
N THR A 25 -3.24 4.53 -5.69
CA THR A 25 -4.52 3.83 -5.54
C THR A 25 -5.70 4.74 -5.89
N LYS A 26 -5.62 6.02 -5.54
CA LYS A 26 -6.63 7.02 -5.96
C LYS A 26 -6.68 7.14 -7.48
N GLU A 27 -5.51 7.18 -8.14
CA GLU A 27 -5.42 7.20 -9.59
C GLU A 27 -6.00 5.93 -10.21
N ASP A 28 -5.72 4.77 -9.61
CA ASP A 28 -6.28 3.49 -10.06
C ASP A 28 -7.80 3.49 -10.02
N ILE A 29 -8.38 4.03 -8.95
CA ILE A 29 -9.83 4.11 -8.81
C ILE A 29 -10.44 4.94 -9.95
N GLU A 30 -9.85 6.07 -10.26
CA GLU A 30 -10.33 6.92 -11.35
C GLU A 30 -10.14 6.25 -12.72
N ASP A 31 -8.99 5.64 -12.95
CA ASP A 31 -8.68 4.99 -14.22
C ASP A 31 -9.56 3.76 -14.47
N ILE A 32 -9.83 2.97 -13.43
CA ILE A 32 -10.66 1.78 -13.59
C ILE A 32 -12.13 2.15 -13.88
N LYS A 33 -12.61 3.25 -13.31
CA LYS A 33 -13.94 3.79 -13.60
C LYS A 33 -14.06 4.26 -15.06
N LEU A 34 -12.96 4.73 -15.62
CA LEU A 34 -12.89 5.20 -17.00
C LEU A 34 -12.49 4.11 -17.99
N ALA A 35 -12.37 2.87 -17.55
CA ALA A 35 -11.95 1.71 -18.33
C ALA A 35 -10.51 1.83 -18.87
N HIS A 36 -9.64 2.59 -18.20
CA HIS A 36 -8.22 2.69 -18.54
C HIS A 36 -7.43 1.56 -17.89
N HIS A 37 -7.74 0.32 -18.26
CA HIS A 37 -7.20 -0.88 -17.61
C HIS A 37 -5.70 -1.07 -17.82
N GLU A 38 -5.17 -0.69 -18.98
CA GLU A 38 -3.72 -0.81 -19.26
C GLU A 38 -2.91 0.05 -18.33
N VAL A 39 -3.36 1.27 -18.04
CA VAL A 39 -2.69 2.19 -17.11
C VAL A 39 -2.69 1.60 -15.71
N VAL A 40 -3.80 1.00 -15.29
CA VAL A 40 -3.91 0.34 -13.98
C VAL A 40 -2.95 -0.84 -13.88
N PHE A 41 -2.87 -1.69 -14.91
CA PHE A 41 -1.93 -2.82 -14.92
C PHE A 41 -0.48 -2.37 -14.88
N ASP A 42 -0.12 -1.33 -15.64
CA ASP A 42 1.24 -0.79 -15.62
C ASP A 42 1.60 -0.25 -14.24
N ARG A 43 0.64 0.40 -13.59
CA ARG A 43 0.83 0.95 -12.24
C ARG A 43 0.95 -0.14 -11.18
N CYS A 44 0.38 -1.34 -11.40
CA CYS A 44 0.51 -2.47 -10.49
C CYS A 44 1.97 -2.79 -10.16
N ASN A 45 2.84 -2.77 -11.17
CA ASN A 45 4.26 -3.03 -10.99
C ASN A 45 4.92 -1.94 -10.13
N THR A 46 4.63 -0.69 -10.42
CA THR A 46 5.12 0.46 -9.64
C THR A 46 4.67 0.37 -8.19
N LYS A 47 3.40 0.02 -7.95
CA LYS A 47 2.85 -0.16 -6.61
C LYS A 47 3.52 -1.32 -5.87
N SER A 48 3.77 -2.43 -6.56
CA SER A 48 4.45 -3.60 -5.96
C SER A 48 5.86 -3.25 -5.49
N VAL A 49 6.59 -2.45 -6.27
CA VAL A 49 7.92 -1.97 -5.89
C VAL A 49 7.81 -1.08 -4.64
N ALA A 50 6.86 -0.16 -4.63
CA ALA A 50 6.65 0.74 -3.49
C ALA A 50 6.27 -0.03 -2.21
N VAL A 51 5.46 -1.08 -2.32
CA VAL A 51 5.10 -1.95 -1.18
C VAL A 51 6.35 -2.63 -0.62
N ARG A 52 7.21 -3.16 -1.48
CA ARG A 52 8.46 -3.80 -1.04
C ARG A 52 9.39 -2.80 -0.37
N GLU A 53 9.49 -1.60 -0.91
CA GLU A 53 10.30 -0.53 -0.32
C GLU A 53 9.75 -0.13 1.05
N PHE A 54 8.44 -0.07 1.20
CA PHE A 54 7.78 0.21 2.48
C PHE A 54 8.08 -0.89 3.50
N GLU A 55 7.95 -2.15 3.13
CA GLU A 55 8.26 -3.28 4.02
C GLU A 55 9.72 -3.26 4.44
N TYR A 56 10.63 -2.91 3.54
CA TYR A 56 12.04 -2.75 3.85
C TYR A 56 12.28 -1.60 4.82
N ALA A 57 11.65 -0.44 4.59
CA ALA A 57 11.75 0.71 5.49
C ALA A 57 11.21 0.38 6.88
N ARG A 58 10.10 -0.32 6.95
CA ARG A 58 9.51 -0.79 8.19
C ARG A 58 10.45 -1.70 8.97
N SER A 59 11.10 -2.63 8.28
CA SER A 59 12.10 -3.50 8.89
C SER A 59 13.27 -2.72 9.46
N ARG A 60 13.73 -1.70 8.74
CA ARG A 60 14.83 -0.83 9.21
C ARG A 60 14.40 -0.02 10.44
N ILE A 61 13.16 0.43 10.49
CA ILE A 61 12.61 1.12 11.67
C ILE A 61 12.66 0.19 12.87
N ASP A 62 12.17 -1.04 12.74
CA ASP A 62 12.16 -2.02 13.81
C ASP A 62 13.58 -2.33 14.30
N GLN A 63 14.51 -2.52 13.38
CA GLN A 63 15.91 -2.79 13.71
C GLN A 63 16.56 -1.61 14.44
N GLU A 64 16.25 -0.40 14.02
CA GLU A 64 16.80 0.81 14.64
C GLU A 64 16.26 1.01 16.06
N ILE A 65 14.97 0.74 16.27
CA ILE A 65 14.37 0.80 17.61
C ILE A 65 15.02 -0.24 18.53
N VAL A 66 15.23 -1.45 18.03
CA VAL A 66 15.93 -2.51 18.81
C VAL A 66 17.35 -2.08 19.14
N ARG A 67 18.08 -1.54 18.16
CA ARG A 67 19.45 -1.05 18.36
C ARG A 67 19.51 0.02 19.46
N LEU A 68 18.61 0.99 19.38
CA LEU A 68 18.53 2.06 20.38
C LEU A 68 18.18 1.53 21.77
N SER A 69 17.25 0.57 21.83
CA SER A 69 16.88 -0.08 23.09
C SER A 69 18.04 -0.84 23.72
N GLN A 70 18.88 -1.47 22.93
CA GLN A 70 20.07 -2.17 23.41
C GLN A 70 21.17 -1.20 23.86
N GLN A 71 21.30 -0.08 23.16
CA GLN A 71 22.27 0.96 23.49
C GLN A 71 21.90 1.70 24.79
N TYR A 72 20.61 1.86 25.05
CA TYR A 72 20.08 2.54 26.23
C TYR A 72 19.14 1.62 27.02
N PRO A 73 19.67 0.54 27.64
CA PRO A 73 18.83 -0.49 28.24
C PRO A 73 18.04 -0.04 29.46
N HIS A 74 18.44 1.07 30.09
CA HIS A 74 17.77 1.65 31.26
C HIS A 74 16.63 2.61 30.88
N LEU A 75 16.49 2.92 29.61
CA LEU A 75 15.41 3.81 29.10
C LEU A 75 14.26 2.98 28.54
N LYS A 76 13.05 3.50 28.71
CA LYS A 76 11.85 2.96 28.07
C LYS A 76 11.82 3.43 26.61
N ILE A 77 11.10 2.71 25.76
CA ILE A 77 10.93 3.10 24.36
C ILE A 77 10.34 4.50 24.26
N SER A 78 9.39 4.85 25.14
CA SER A 78 8.80 6.18 25.18
C SER A 78 9.81 7.30 25.47
N ASP A 79 10.91 6.97 26.16
CA ASP A 79 11.98 7.93 26.44
C ASP A 79 12.99 8.01 25.30
N ILE A 80 13.11 6.96 24.48
CA ILE A 80 14.01 6.89 23.34
C ILE A 80 13.42 7.63 22.14
N LEU A 81 12.11 7.47 21.94
CA LEU A 81 11.39 8.13 20.84
C LEU A 81 11.17 9.59 21.19
N ASP A 82 11.80 10.48 20.44
CA ASP A 82 11.62 11.91 20.62
C ASP A 82 10.28 12.37 20.00
N GLU A 83 9.97 13.63 20.18
CA GLU A 83 8.73 14.23 19.69
C GLU A 83 8.55 14.06 18.17
N LYS A 84 9.64 14.22 17.42
CA LYS A 84 9.61 14.07 15.97
C LYS A 84 9.33 12.63 15.55
N ALA A 85 9.96 11.65 16.21
CA ALA A 85 9.72 10.24 15.94
C ALA A 85 8.27 9.86 16.28
N ASP A 86 7.75 10.34 17.39
CA ASP A 86 6.34 10.10 17.77
C ASP A 86 5.37 10.69 16.74
N ALA A 87 5.64 11.89 16.25
CA ALA A 87 4.81 12.53 15.23
C ALA A 87 4.82 11.73 13.92
N LEU A 88 6.01 11.27 13.49
CA LEU A 88 6.16 10.46 12.28
C LEU A 88 5.46 9.10 12.43
N LEU A 89 5.56 8.47 13.59
CA LEU A 89 4.85 7.21 13.87
C LEU A 89 3.33 7.40 13.84
N ALA A 90 2.85 8.50 14.39
CA ALA A 90 1.41 8.84 14.34
C ALA A 90 0.95 9.03 12.89
N ASP A 91 1.73 9.75 12.09
CA ASP A 91 1.45 9.93 10.66
C ASP A 91 1.44 8.59 9.93
N MET A 92 2.40 7.73 10.21
CA MET A 92 2.49 6.41 9.59
C MET A 92 1.25 5.57 9.89
N ARG A 93 0.79 5.55 11.16
CA ARG A 93 -0.43 4.82 11.56
C ARG A 93 -1.66 5.35 10.84
N LYS A 94 -1.80 6.66 10.79
CA LYS A 94 -2.92 7.33 10.13
C LYS A 94 -2.94 7.00 8.63
N LEU A 95 -1.79 7.07 7.97
CA LEU A 95 -1.66 6.77 6.55
C LEU A 95 -1.90 5.29 6.26
N LEU A 96 -1.47 4.38 7.14
CA LEU A 96 -1.76 2.95 7.00
C LEU A 96 -3.27 2.68 7.05
N GLU A 97 -3.99 3.32 7.97
CA GLU A 97 -5.44 3.19 8.05
C GLU A 97 -6.12 3.75 6.80
N GLU A 98 -5.64 4.89 6.31
CA GLU A 98 -6.14 5.49 5.07
C GLU A 98 -5.88 4.58 3.87
N LEU A 99 -4.68 4.02 3.77
CA LEU A 99 -4.32 3.11 2.68
C LEU A 99 -5.17 1.84 2.71
N LYS A 100 -5.38 1.25 3.89
CA LYS A 100 -6.26 0.08 4.05
C LYS A 100 -7.68 0.38 3.58
N ALA A 101 -8.20 1.54 3.97
CA ALA A 101 -9.56 1.95 3.57
C ALA A 101 -9.66 2.13 2.06
N ILE A 102 -8.71 2.82 1.45
CA ILE A 102 -8.73 3.07 0.01
C ILE A 102 -8.46 1.81 -0.80
N ASN A 103 -7.63 0.89 -0.30
CA ASN A 103 -7.41 -0.41 -0.94
C ASN A 103 -8.68 -1.26 -0.93
N ARG A 104 -9.44 -1.24 0.16
CA ARG A 104 -10.74 -1.93 0.21
C ARG A 104 -11.71 -1.34 -0.80
N HIS A 105 -11.74 -0.03 -0.91
CA HIS A 105 -12.59 0.66 -1.88
C HIS A 105 -12.19 0.31 -3.31
N TYR A 106 -10.89 0.35 -3.61
CA TYR A 106 -10.36 -0.05 -4.90
C TYR A 106 -10.72 -1.50 -5.23
N ALA A 107 -10.51 -2.42 -4.30
CA ALA A 107 -10.83 -3.84 -4.50
C ALA A 107 -12.32 -4.04 -4.80
N HIS A 108 -13.18 -3.31 -4.09
CA HIS A 108 -14.62 -3.37 -4.30
C HIS A 108 -15.00 -2.88 -5.71
N ILE A 109 -14.44 -1.77 -6.16
CA ILE A 109 -14.67 -1.23 -7.51
C ILE A 109 -14.12 -2.18 -8.58
N ALA A 110 -12.90 -2.68 -8.38
CA ALA A 110 -12.26 -3.60 -9.32
C ALA A 110 -13.09 -4.89 -9.48
N PHE A 111 -13.61 -5.41 -8.38
CA PHE A 111 -14.48 -6.57 -8.41
C PHE A 111 -15.76 -6.28 -9.20
N ALA A 112 -16.42 -5.16 -8.92
CA ALA A 112 -17.66 -4.77 -9.61
C ALA A 112 -17.44 -4.60 -11.13
N VAL A 113 -16.32 -3.97 -11.52
CA VAL A 113 -15.98 -3.80 -12.94
C VAL A 113 -15.71 -5.15 -13.59
N SER A 114 -14.96 -6.03 -12.92
CA SER A 114 -14.68 -7.38 -13.42
C SER A 114 -15.97 -8.18 -13.62
N GLU A 115 -16.89 -8.14 -12.66
CA GLU A 115 -18.20 -8.79 -12.76
C GLU A 115 -19.02 -8.24 -13.94
N PHE A 116 -18.99 -6.92 -14.12
CA PHE A 116 -19.66 -6.28 -15.25
C PHE A 116 -19.15 -6.81 -16.59
N TYR A 117 -17.84 -6.86 -16.77
CA TYR A 117 -17.24 -7.37 -18.03
C TYR A 117 -17.53 -8.84 -18.25
N THR A 118 -17.49 -9.66 -17.22
CA THR A 118 -17.83 -11.09 -17.30
C THR A 118 -19.28 -11.27 -17.73
N SER A 119 -20.20 -10.53 -17.12
CA SER A 119 -21.63 -10.59 -17.47
C SER A 119 -21.88 -10.13 -18.90
N ALA A 120 -21.24 -9.04 -19.32
CA ALA A 120 -21.37 -8.53 -20.68
C ALA A 120 -20.84 -9.53 -21.72
N ALA A 121 -19.69 -10.15 -21.45
CA ALA A 121 -19.10 -11.16 -22.30
C ALA A 121 -20.01 -12.38 -22.43
N ASN A 122 -20.59 -12.84 -21.32
CA ASN A 122 -21.52 -13.98 -21.31
C ASN A 122 -22.80 -13.70 -22.08
N MET A 123 -23.27 -12.44 -22.06
CA MET A 123 -24.46 -12.03 -22.86
C MET A 123 -24.16 -12.00 -24.36
N LEU A 124 -22.97 -11.55 -24.75
CA LEU A 124 -22.56 -11.39 -26.14
C LEU A 124 -22.08 -12.70 -26.75
N ILE A 125 -21.42 -13.56 -25.97
CA ILE A 125 -20.81 -14.81 -26.42
C ILE A 125 -21.11 -15.90 -25.38
N PRO A 126 -22.37 -16.39 -25.31
CA PRO A 126 -22.78 -17.29 -24.21
C PRO A 126 -22.10 -18.66 -24.20
N ARG A 127 -21.43 -19.05 -25.29
CA ARG A 127 -20.74 -20.34 -25.40
C ARG A 127 -19.23 -20.26 -25.18
N VAL A 128 -18.67 -19.07 -25.05
CA VAL A 128 -17.25 -18.89 -24.84
C VAL A 128 -17.03 -18.67 -23.36
N LYS A 129 -16.16 -19.49 -22.75
CA LYS A 129 -15.75 -19.32 -21.37
C LYS A 129 -14.80 -18.13 -21.29
N SER A 130 -15.34 -16.97 -20.97
CA SER A 130 -14.57 -15.75 -20.74
C SER A 130 -14.05 -15.63 -19.30
N ASP A 131 -14.47 -16.53 -18.43
CA ASP A 131 -14.13 -16.54 -17.00
C ASP A 131 -12.63 -16.48 -16.74
N TYR A 132 -11.85 -17.08 -17.63
CA TYR A 132 -10.39 -17.12 -17.49
C TYR A 132 -9.79 -15.72 -17.51
N LYS A 133 -10.19 -14.87 -18.47
CA LYS A 133 -9.66 -13.49 -18.54
C LYS A 133 -10.18 -12.62 -17.41
N GLY A 134 -11.45 -12.76 -17.06
CA GLY A 134 -12.04 -12.04 -15.94
C GLY A 134 -11.38 -12.38 -14.63
N SER A 135 -11.16 -13.66 -14.36
CA SER A 135 -10.49 -14.13 -13.14
C SER A 135 -9.05 -13.65 -13.07
N THR A 136 -8.31 -13.69 -14.17
CA THR A 136 -6.92 -13.23 -14.21
C THR A 136 -6.84 -11.73 -13.92
N MET A 137 -7.69 -10.93 -14.55
CA MET A 137 -7.75 -9.50 -14.33
C MET A 137 -8.10 -9.18 -12.89
N GLN A 138 -9.14 -9.80 -12.34
CA GLN A 138 -9.55 -9.62 -10.96
C GLN A 138 -8.43 -9.99 -9.99
N SER A 139 -7.78 -11.13 -10.21
CA SER A 139 -6.68 -11.60 -9.39
C SER A 139 -5.52 -10.60 -9.36
N GLN A 140 -5.16 -10.03 -10.51
CA GLN A 140 -4.10 -9.02 -10.59
C GLN A 140 -4.49 -7.71 -9.91
N LEU A 141 -5.72 -7.24 -10.13
CA LEU A 141 -6.20 -5.99 -9.55
C LEU A 141 -6.33 -6.06 -8.03
N LEU A 142 -6.68 -7.22 -7.48
CA LEU A 142 -6.86 -7.42 -6.05
C LEU A 142 -5.57 -7.84 -5.32
N ARG A 143 -4.49 -8.01 -6.04
CA ARG A 143 -3.25 -8.57 -5.51
C ARG A 143 -2.51 -7.66 -4.54
N ILE A 144 -2.67 -6.35 -4.67
CA ILE A 144 -1.93 -5.38 -3.88
C ILE A 144 -2.73 -4.99 -2.64
N HIS A 145 -2.33 -5.56 -1.50
CA HIS A 145 -2.90 -5.26 -0.18
C HIS A 145 -1.78 -4.88 0.77
N VAL A 146 -1.96 -3.81 1.49
CA VAL A 146 -1.04 -3.39 2.56
C VAL A 146 -1.78 -3.24 3.87
#